data_4430217be83ab54bb9fbc5d496e24389
#
_entry.id   4430217be83ab54bb9fbc5d496e24389
#
_cell.length_a   1.000
_cell.length_b   1.000
_cell.length_c   1.000
_cell.angle_alpha   90.00
_cell.angle_beta   90.00
_cell.angle_gamma   90.00
#
_symmetry.space_group_name_H-M   'P 1'
#
loop_
_entity.id
_entity.type
_entity.pdbx_description
1 polymer ?
#
loop_
_entity_poly.entity_id
_entity_poly.type
_entity_poly.pdbx_seq_one_letter_code
_entity_poly.pdbx_strand_id
1 'polypeptide(L)'
;MGKIHIKRFSTGSIWTAVILVILFVFLSIYGPKNFQVLEDSTDQYLTCERAALKLQKGSDILTEQVRLYVMTGQKKYLDGYFEEANVTKHREAAITDLKESFDSAPILLNLEAALKDSRELMEQEYYAMRLAAAGFGASQKSLPEEVKAVTLTEEDQALSSEEKLTKARSLVSDDAYQTSKEKISGKVERCMKELAETTKNQQSKASSKFKNLCILLEIGVFLLVAFLIGSSVAVRTLIVNPLGSYNRSIEQDKTVPVIGAAELQTLAVTYNRIFEENLETQKLIRHEAEHDALTDLLNRSSFDKALALYSQGSMNFALILVDVDRFKSVNDTYGHAVGDEILRRVAKRLKESFRSTDYVFRIGGDEFAVLMMDVSEALRHTVEEKLASLKKGLACPEEGLPEITLSIGVAFSDRKDPGESIFKDGDQALYYVKKHGKDGNCFYEENM
;
A
#
# COMPACT_ATOMS: atom_id res chain seq x y z
N MET A 1 20.32 -4.69 7.67
CA MET A 1 19.17 -4.76 6.78
C MET A 1 19.56 -4.27 5.40
N GLY A 2 19.32 -5.04 4.34
CA GLY A 2 19.66 -4.62 2.98
C GLY A 2 18.90 -3.34 2.58
N LYS A 3 19.56 -2.43 1.87
CA LYS A 3 18.94 -1.19 1.39
C LYS A 3 17.86 -1.53 0.35
N ILE A 4 16.63 -1.08 0.59
CA ILE A 4 15.50 -1.29 -0.33
C ILE A 4 15.60 -0.24 -1.45
N HIS A 5 15.71 -0.72 -2.69
CA HIS A 5 15.73 0.12 -3.89
C HIS A 5 14.32 0.34 -4.41
N ILE A 6 13.95 1.58 -4.74
CA ILE A 6 12.64 1.96 -5.28
C ILE A 6 12.33 1.15 -6.54
N LYS A 7 13.29 1.05 -7.47
CA LYS A 7 13.12 0.31 -8.72
C LYS A 7 12.79 -1.17 -8.50
N ARG A 8 13.52 -1.85 -7.59
CA ARG A 8 13.26 -3.27 -7.28
C ARG A 8 11.92 -3.46 -6.56
N PHE A 9 11.60 -2.58 -5.62
CA PHE A 9 10.33 -2.60 -4.91
C PHE A 9 9.15 -2.39 -5.88
N SER A 10 9.19 -1.36 -6.72
CA SER A 10 8.16 -1.07 -7.73
C SER A 10 7.97 -2.22 -8.70
N THR A 11 9.06 -2.75 -9.29
CA THR A 11 8.99 -3.89 -10.21
C THR A 11 8.41 -5.13 -9.53
N GLY A 12 8.85 -5.45 -8.31
CA GLY A 12 8.32 -6.56 -7.54
C GLY A 12 6.82 -6.40 -7.23
N SER A 13 6.40 -5.20 -6.81
CA SER A 13 4.99 -4.90 -6.54
C SER A 13 4.11 -5.04 -7.79
N ILE A 14 4.57 -4.57 -8.96
CA ILE A 14 3.83 -4.70 -10.22
C ILE A 14 3.65 -6.18 -10.58
N TRP A 15 4.71 -6.99 -10.54
CA TRP A 15 4.61 -8.42 -10.86
C TRP A 15 3.71 -9.17 -9.88
N THR A 16 3.78 -8.87 -8.59
CA THR A 16 2.89 -9.47 -7.58
C THR A 16 1.44 -9.10 -7.86
N ALA A 17 1.14 -7.84 -8.17
CA ALA A 17 -0.20 -7.40 -8.51
C ALA A 17 -0.73 -8.10 -9.78
N VAL A 18 0.09 -8.20 -10.84
CA VAL A 18 -0.27 -8.88 -12.08
C VAL A 18 -0.59 -10.36 -11.84
N ILE A 19 0.24 -11.07 -11.06
CA ILE A 19 -0.02 -12.48 -10.72
C ILE A 19 -1.33 -12.64 -9.96
N LEU A 20 -1.61 -11.79 -8.96
CA LEU A 20 -2.84 -11.83 -8.19
C LEU A 20 -4.08 -11.54 -9.05
N VAL A 21 -3.99 -10.58 -9.98
CA VAL A 21 -5.08 -10.28 -10.92
C VAL A 21 -5.32 -11.44 -11.88
N ILE A 22 -4.27 -12.04 -12.46
CA ILE A 22 -4.40 -13.21 -13.34
C ILE A 22 -5.06 -14.37 -12.58
N LEU A 23 -4.64 -14.64 -11.35
CA LEU A 23 -5.24 -15.68 -10.51
C LEU A 23 -6.72 -15.40 -10.26
N PHE A 24 -7.08 -14.16 -9.93
CA PHE A 24 -8.46 -13.76 -9.70
C PHE A 24 -9.33 -13.94 -10.96
N VAL A 25 -8.85 -13.49 -12.13
CA VAL A 25 -9.55 -13.65 -13.41
C VAL A 25 -9.74 -15.14 -13.74
N PHE A 26 -8.71 -15.95 -13.56
CA PHE A 26 -8.78 -17.39 -13.77
C PHE A 26 -9.87 -18.02 -12.89
N LEU A 27 -9.87 -17.75 -11.58
CA LEU A 27 -10.88 -18.27 -10.65
C LEU A 27 -12.30 -17.77 -10.99
N SER A 28 -12.44 -16.52 -11.42
CA SER A 28 -13.71 -15.94 -11.85
C SER A 28 -14.31 -16.60 -13.10
N ILE A 29 -13.47 -17.02 -14.04
CA ILE A 29 -13.92 -17.74 -15.26
C ILE A 29 -14.32 -19.19 -14.92
N TYR A 30 -13.65 -19.84 -13.99
CA TYR A 30 -13.96 -21.22 -13.59
C TYR A 30 -15.17 -21.32 -12.66
N GLY A 31 -15.52 -20.24 -11.94
CA GLY A 31 -16.67 -20.20 -11.02
C GLY A 31 -18.01 -20.60 -11.67
N PRO A 32 -18.44 -19.93 -12.74
CA PRO A 32 -19.70 -20.23 -13.42
C PRO A 32 -19.80 -21.66 -13.95
N LYS A 33 -18.70 -22.20 -14.50
CA LYS A 33 -18.66 -23.59 -14.98
C LYS A 33 -18.87 -24.61 -13.87
N ASN A 34 -18.23 -24.41 -12.71
CA ASN A 34 -18.42 -25.32 -11.57
C ASN A 34 -19.81 -25.16 -10.93
N PHE A 35 -20.39 -23.96 -10.98
CA PHE A 35 -21.76 -23.72 -10.54
C PHE A 35 -22.75 -24.44 -11.43
N GLN A 36 -22.62 -24.37 -12.75
CA GLN A 36 -23.47 -25.07 -13.69
C GLN A 36 -23.42 -26.59 -13.50
N VAL A 37 -22.23 -27.17 -13.28
CA VAL A 37 -22.11 -28.60 -12.96
C VAL A 37 -22.83 -28.96 -11.66
N LEU A 38 -22.80 -28.07 -10.65
CA LEU A 38 -23.55 -28.28 -9.41
C LEU A 38 -25.05 -28.20 -9.65
N GLU A 39 -25.54 -27.24 -10.43
CA GLU A 39 -26.93 -27.04 -10.78
C GLU A 39 -27.45 -28.27 -11.53
N ASP A 40 -26.80 -28.69 -12.60
CA ASP A 40 -27.16 -29.87 -13.40
C ASP A 40 -27.21 -31.15 -12.53
N SER A 41 -26.23 -31.34 -11.66
CA SER A 41 -26.17 -32.49 -10.76
C SER A 41 -27.29 -32.47 -9.69
N THR A 42 -27.70 -31.26 -9.28
CA THR A 42 -28.80 -31.08 -8.34
C THR A 42 -30.15 -31.35 -9.00
N ASP A 43 -30.34 -30.88 -10.20
CA ASP A 43 -31.57 -31.10 -10.99
C ASP A 43 -31.73 -32.59 -11.31
N GLN A 44 -30.67 -33.28 -11.69
CA GLN A 44 -30.67 -34.73 -11.86
C GLN A 44 -31.09 -35.48 -10.60
N TYR A 45 -30.52 -35.10 -9.43
CA TYR A 45 -30.88 -35.72 -8.15
C TYR A 45 -32.37 -35.50 -7.81
N LEU A 46 -32.86 -34.26 -7.95
CA LEU A 46 -34.28 -33.93 -7.69
C LEU A 46 -35.22 -34.64 -8.68
N THR A 47 -34.84 -34.76 -9.92
CA THR A 47 -35.63 -35.50 -10.91
C THR A 47 -35.72 -37.00 -10.54
N CYS A 48 -34.62 -37.57 -10.08
CA CYS A 48 -34.59 -38.94 -9.57
C CYS A 48 -35.56 -39.15 -8.38
N GLU A 49 -35.54 -38.26 -7.37
CA GLU A 49 -36.45 -38.36 -6.22
C GLU A 49 -37.94 -38.22 -6.64
N ARG A 50 -38.25 -37.25 -7.50
CA ARG A 50 -39.62 -37.05 -8.00
C ARG A 50 -40.12 -38.24 -8.82
N ALA A 51 -39.23 -38.82 -9.62
CA ALA A 51 -39.59 -40.00 -10.40
C ALA A 51 -39.87 -41.21 -9.50
N ALA A 52 -39.10 -41.42 -8.43
CA ALA A 52 -39.36 -42.47 -7.47
C ALA A 52 -40.76 -42.35 -6.85
N LEU A 53 -41.14 -41.14 -6.43
CA LEU A 53 -42.46 -40.88 -5.84
C LEU A 53 -43.59 -41.10 -6.86
N LYS A 54 -43.41 -40.68 -8.11
CA LYS A 54 -44.40 -40.92 -9.18
C LYS A 54 -44.59 -42.39 -9.49
N LEU A 55 -43.51 -43.17 -9.58
CA LEU A 55 -43.52 -44.61 -9.81
C LEU A 55 -44.28 -45.33 -8.69
N GLN A 56 -44.00 -45.02 -7.42
CA GLN A 56 -44.66 -45.58 -6.27
C GLN A 56 -46.14 -45.22 -6.27
N LYS A 57 -46.49 -43.94 -6.41
CA LYS A 57 -47.85 -43.43 -6.41
C LYS A 57 -48.71 -44.10 -7.50
N GLY A 58 -48.22 -44.19 -8.75
CA GLY A 58 -48.95 -44.81 -9.86
C GLY A 58 -49.20 -46.31 -9.56
N SER A 59 -48.22 -47.04 -9.03
CA SER A 59 -48.39 -48.45 -8.68
C SER A 59 -49.40 -48.68 -7.58
N ASP A 60 -49.39 -47.83 -6.53
CA ASP A 60 -50.29 -47.92 -5.40
C ASP A 60 -51.75 -47.64 -5.83
N ILE A 61 -51.98 -46.59 -6.65
CA ILE A 61 -53.30 -46.25 -7.16
C ILE A 61 -53.88 -47.44 -7.95
N LEU A 62 -53.17 -47.99 -8.93
CA LEU A 62 -53.66 -49.11 -9.71
C LEU A 62 -54.03 -50.31 -8.82
N THR A 63 -53.16 -50.66 -7.87
CA THR A 63 -53.41 -51.78 -6.96
C THR A 63 -54.62 -51.55 -6.08
N GLU A 64 -54.76 -50.35 -5.55
CA GLU A 64 -55.92 -50.02 -4.68
C GLU A 64 -57.24 -50.03 -5.48
N GLN A 65 -57.22 -49.37 -6.67
CA GLN A 65 -58.44 -49.27 -7.45
C GLN A 65 -58.92 -50.62 -7.97
N VAL A 66 -58.04 -51.52 -8.42
CA VAL A 66 -58.46 -52.87 -8.85
C VAL A 66 -59.03 -53.70 -7.71
N ARG A 67 -58.39 -53.68 -6.54
CA ARG A 67 -58.85 -54.37 -5.33
C ARG A 67 -60.23 -53.88 -4.86
N LEU A 68 -60.41 -52.56 -4.79
CA LEU A 68 -61.70 -51.98 -4.42
C LEU A 68 -62.80 -52.26 -5.44
N TYR A 69 -62.49 -52.29 -6.71
CA TYR A 69 -63.45 -52.67 -7.74
C TYR A 69 -63.87 -54.13 -7.62
N VAL A 70 -62.92 -55.04 -7.51
CA VAL A 70 -63.23 -56.50 -7.39
C VAL A 70 -64.02 -56.85 -6.09
N MET A 71 -63.79 -56.04 -5.04
CA MET A 71 -64.54 -56.21 -3.77
C MET A 71 -65.89 -55.60 -3.79
N THR A 72 -66.14 -54.46 -4.48
CA THR A 72 -67.33 -53.65 -4.28
C THR A 72 -68.23 -53.59 -5.53
N GLY A 73 -67.68 -53.83 -6.75
CA GLY A 73 -68.37 -53.67 -8.06
C GLY A 73 -68.61 -52.18 -8.38
N GLN A 74 -68.18 -51.22 -7.62
CA GLN A 74 -68.48 -49.80 -7.85
C GLN A 74 -67.66 -49.24 -9.03
N LYS A 75 -68.35 -48.67 -9.99
CA LYS A 75 -67.76 -48.11 -11.23
C LYS A 75 -66.69 -47.08 -11.00
N LYS A 76 -66.86 -46.29 -9.93
CA LYS A 76 -65.82 -45.23 -9.58
C LYS A 76 -64.42 -45.78 -9.45
N TYR A 77 -64.22 -46.99 -8.96
CA TYR A 77 -62.91 -47.61 -8.81
C TYR A 77 -62.37 -48.13 -10.14
N LEU A 78 -63.24 -48.59 -11.00
CA LEU A 78 -62.86 -48.93 -12.37
C LEU A 78 -62.42 -47.68 -13.17
N ASP A 79 -63.25 -46.63 -13.10
CA ASP A 79 -62.90 -45.34 -13.72
C ASP A 79 -61.53 -44.75 -13.16
N GLY A 80 -61.35 -44.84 -11.85
CA GLY A 80 -60.07 -44.41 -11.23
C GLY A 80 -58.84 -45.22 -11.66
N TYR A 81 -59.01 -46.55 -11.88
CA TYR A 81 -57.92 -47.38 -12.40
C TYR A 81 -57.54 -46.96 -13.81
N PHE A 82 -58.49 -46.76 -14.69
CA PHE A 82 -58.26 -46.41 -16.10
C PHE A 82 -57.90 -44.94 -16.27
N GLU A 83 -58.26 -44.06 -15.32
CA GLU A 83 -57.74 -42.70 -15.30
C GLU A 83 -56.22 -42.72 -15.02
N GLU A 84 -55.74 -43.52 -14.08
CA GLU A 84 -54.31 -43.70 -13.82
C GLU A 84 -53.59 -44.38 -15.00
N ALA A 85 -54.18 -45.47 -15.51
CA ALA A 85 -53.53 -46.26 -16.56
C ALA A 85 -53.44 -45.53 -17.90
N ASN A 86 -54.43 -44.70 -18.27
CA ASN A 86 -54.57 -44.15 -19.61
C ASN A 86 -54.41 -42.63 -19.69
N VAL A 87 -54.69 -41.88 -18.62
CA VAL A 87 -54.68 -40.42 -18.59
C VAL A 87 -53.50 -39.90 -17.78
N THR A 88 -53.45 -40.20 -16.49
CA THR A 88 -52.42 -39.65 -15.55
C THR A 88 -51.07 -40.25 -15.79
N LYS A 89 -50.97 -41.55 -15.96
CA LYS A 89 -49.77 -42.31 -16.34
C LYS A 89 -48.52 -41.97 -15.51
N HIS A 90 -48.68 -41.88 -14.18
CA HIS A 90 -47.56 -41.47 -13.30
C HIS A 90 -46.29 -42.31 -13.51
N ARG A 91 -46.38 -43.60 -13.77
CA ARG A 91 -45.24 -44.48 -13.98
C ARG A 91 -44.51 -44.21 -15.28
N GLU A 92 -45.27 -44.06 -16.38
CA GLU A 92 -44.73 -43.75 -17.70
C GLU A 92 -44.13 -42.35 -17.74
N ALA A 93 -44.77 -41.35 -17.10
CA ALA A 93 -44.26 -39.99 -16.97
C ALA A 93 -42.94 -39.98 -16.17
N ALA A 94 -42.84 -40.74 -15.09
CA ALA A 94 -41.61 -40.86 -14.32
C ALA A 94 -40.44 -41.43 -15.16
N ILE A 95 -40.70 -42.43 -15.97
CA ILE A 95 -39.68 -43.03 -16.84
C ILE A 95 -39.27 -42.05 -17.97
N THR A 96 -40.20 -41.26 -18.47
CA THR A 96 -39.91 -40.22 -19.48
C THR A 96 -39.02 -39.13 -18.85
N ASP A 97 -39.40 -38.63 -17.67
CA ASP A 97 -38.61 -37.62 -16.95
C ASP A 97 -37.17 -38.11 -16.70
N LEU A 98 -37.01 -39.40 -16.33
CA LEU A 98 -35.69 -40.00 -16.12
C LEU A 98 -34.89 -40.14 -17.42
N LYS A 99 -35.53 -40.52 -18.52
CA LYS A 99 -34.87 -40.64 -19.83
C LYS A 99 -34.37 -39.29 -20.35
N GLU A 100 -35.15 -38.25 -20.15
CA GLU A 100 -34.74 -36.89 -20.54
C GLU A 100 -33.56 -36.38 -19.73
N SER A 101 -33.45 -36.75 -18.45
CA SER A 101 -32.40 -36.29 -17.53
C SER A 101 -31.13 -37.16 -17.53
N PHE A 102 -31.27 -38.45 -17.95
CA PHE A 102 -30.18 -39.42 -17.89
C PHE A 102 -30.02 -40.09 -19.28
N ASP A 103 -29.12 -39.51 -20.07
CA ASP A 103 -28.82 -40.02 -21.40
C ASP A 103 -28.27 -41.46 -21.33
N SER A 104 -29.05 -42.43 -21.81
CA SER A 104 -28.65 -43.82 -22.04
C SER A 104 -28.04 -44.59 -20.88
N ALA A 105 -28.43 -44.32 -19.64
CA ALA A 105 -27.91 -45.07 -18.49
C ALA A 105 -28.40 -46.54 -18.50
N PRO A 106 -27.52 -47.54 -18.40
CA PRO A 106 -27.90 -48.97 -18.34
C PRO A 106 -28.95 -49.28 -17.26
N ILE A 107 -28.98 -48.48 -16.22
CA ILE A 107 -29.94 -48.58 -15.11
C ILE A 107 -31.38 -48.39 -15.58
N LEU A 108 -31.65 -47.53 -16.57
CA LEU A 108 -33.01 -47.31 -17.13
C LEU A 108 -33.57 -48.54 -17.83
N LEU A 109 -32.77 -49.45 -18.33
CA LEU A 109 -33.19 -50.73 -18.90
C LEU A 109 -33.93 -51.61 -17.87
N ASN A 110 -33.48 -51.55 -16.61
CA ASN A 110 -34.13 -52.28 -15.51
C ASN A 110 -35.52 -51.69 -15.18
N LEU A 111 -35.71 -50.37 -15.31
CA LEU A 111 -37.04 -49.74 -15.16
C LEU A 111 -37.96 -50.08 -16.29
N GLU A 112 -37.49 -50.13 -17.54
CA GLU A 112 -38.25 -50.56 -18.68
C GLU A 112 -38.71 -52.03 -18.57
N ALA A 113 -37.80 -52.89 -18.04
CA ALA A 113 -38.14 -54.28 -17.75
C ALA A 113 -39.19 -54.41 -16.64
N ALA A 114 -39.08 -53.57 -15.58
CA ALA A 114 -40.09 -53.51 -14.52
C ALA A 114 -41.45 -53.00 -15.03
N LEU A 115 -41.44 -51.99 -15.93
CA LEU A 115 -42.69 -51.52 -16.56
C LEU A 115 -43.33 -52.57 -17.47
N LYS A 116 -42.51 -53.39 -18.15
CA LYS A 116 -43.02 -54.53 -18.94
C LYS A 116 -43.66 -55.58 -18.05
N ASP A 117 -42.98 -56.01 -16.96
CA ASP A 117 -43.57 -56.96 -15.98
C ASP A 117 -44.89 -56.39 -15.38
N SER A 118 -44.93 -55.06 -15.13
CA SER A 118 -46.13 -54.40 -14.65
C SER A 118 -47.29 -54.42 -15.67
N ARG A 119 -47.02 -54.30 -16.94
CA ARG A 119 -48.07 -54.42 -17.97
C ARG A 119 -48.58 -55.85 -18.11
N GLU A 120 -47.70 -56.84 -17.96
CA GLU A 120 -48.13 -58.24 -17.89
C GLU A 120 -49.05 -58.52 -16.66
N LEU A 121 -48.76 -57.90 -15.53
CA LEU A 121 -49.64 -58.00 -14.35
C LEU A 121 -50.98 -57.31 -14.56
N MET A 122 -51.05 -56.22 -15.33
CA MET A 122 -52.30 -55.53 -15.69
C MET A 122 -53.23 -56.42 -16.53
N GLU A 123 -52.70 -57.32 -17.34
CA GLU A 123 -53.53 -58.29 -18.04
C GLU A 123 -54.31 -59.23 -17.09
N GLN A 124 -53.62 -59.66 -16.01
CA GLN A 124 -54.25 -60.41 -14.91
C GLN A 124 -55.32 -59.59 -14.17
N GLU A 125 -55.00 -58.28 -13.90
CA GLU A 125 -55.93 -57.35 -13.26
C GLU A 125 -57.16 -57.09 -14.17
N TYR A 126 -56.98 -56.96 -15.51
CA TYR A 126 -58.11 -56.86 -16.43
C TYR A 126 -58.97 -58.13 -16.46
N TYR A 127 -58.37 -59.32 -16.40
CA TYR A 127 -59.09 -60.58 -16.28
C TYR A 127 -59.87 -60.61 -14.96
N ALA A 128 -59.31 -60.24 -13.81
CA ALA A 128 -59.99 -60.18 -12.54
C ALA A 128 -61.18 -59.17 -12.57
N MET A 129 -60.98 -57.99 -13.18
CA MET A 129 -62.08 -57.02 -13.37
C MET A 129 -63.19 -57.54 -14.25
N ARG A 130 -62.86 -58.25 -15.33
CA ARG A 130 -63.82 -58.83 -16.24
C ARG A 130 -64.64 -59.92 -15.53
N LEU A 131 -64.01 -60.74 -14.74
CA LEU A 131 -64.64 -61.80 -13.96
C LEU A 131 -65.56 -61.22 -12.85
N ALA A 132 -65.05 -60.16 -12.14
CA ALA A 132 -65.86 -59.46 -11.13
C ALA A 132 -67.05 -58.76 -11.74
N ALA A 133 -66.93 -58.12 -12.92
CA ALA A 133 -68.06 -57.52 -13.65
C ALA A 133 -69.13 -58.52 -13.99
N ALA A 134 -68.72 -59.71 -14.42
CA ALA A 134 -69.69 -60.81 -14.72
C ALA A 134 -70.37 -61.31 -13.41
N GLY A 135 -69.62 -61.43 -12.29
CA GLY A 135 -70.16 -61.80 -11.01
C GLY A 135 -71.14 -60.78 -10.39
N PHE A 136 -70.92 -59.48 -10.60
CA PHE A 136 -71.82 -58.40 -10.19
C PHE A 136 -72.99 -58.17 -11.15
N GLY A 137 -73.01 -58.85 -12.29
CA GLY A 137 -74.05 -58.66 -13.35
C GLY A 137 -73.94 -57.31 -14.06
N ALA A 138 -72.76 -56.73 -14.07
CA ALA A 138 -72.54 -55.44 -14.75
C ALA A 138 -72.71 -55.53 -16.27
N SER A 139 -73.34 -54.50 -16.89
CA SER A 139 -73.50 -54.43 -18.32
C SER A 139 -72.20 -54.37 -19.03
N GLN A 140 -71.97 -55.22 -20.04
CA GLN A 140 -70.74 -55.17 -20.87
C GLN A 140 -70.55 -53.82 -21.55
N LYS A 141 -71.62 -53.08 -21.85
CA LYS A 141 -71.56 -51.75 -22.48
C LYS A 141 -70.93 -50.68 -21.53
N SER A 142 -70.95 -50.90 -20.21
CA SER A 142 -70.43 -49.96 -19.24
C SER A 142 -68.94 -50.17 -18.83
N LEU A 143 -68.30 -51.21 -19.39
CA LEU A 143 -66.91 -51.55 -19.09
C LEU A 143 -65.97 -50.83 -20.09
N PRO A 144 -64.73 -50.50 -19.63
CA PRO A 144 -63.63 -50.02 -20.49
C PRO A 144 -63.29 -51.03 -21.61
N GLU A 145 -62.77 -50.54 -22.73
CA GLU A 145 -62.50 -51.40 -23.87
C GLU A 145 -61.50 -52.53 -23.60
N GLU A 146 -60.48 -52.23 -22.77
CA GLU A 146 -59.45 -53.19 -22.33
C GLU A 146 -60.07 -54.37 -21.57
N VAL A 147 -61.00 -54.10 -20.67
CA VAL A 147 -61.71 -55.13 -19.90
C VAL A 147 -62.71 -55.88 -20.76
N LYS A 148 -63.41 -55.24 -21.77
CA LYS A 148 -64.29 -55.87 -22.73
C LYS A 148 -63.56 -56.86 -23.61
N ALA A 149 -62.33 -56.51 -24.02
CA ALA A 149 -61.51 -57.35 -24.87
C ALA A 149 -61.10 -58.69 -24.23
N VAL A 150 -61.14 -58.74 -22.90
CA VAL A 150 -60.78 -59.96 -22.17
C VAL A 150 -61.88 -61.05 -22.34
N THR A 151 -61.48 -62.20 -22.87
CA THR A 151 -62.31 -63.39 -22.96
C THR A 151 -62.13 -64.28 -21.76
N LEU A 152 -63.19 -64.54 -20.99
CA LEU A 152 -63.15 -65.51 -19.90
C LEU A 152 -63.03 -66.90 -20.38
N THR A 153 -62.34 -67.77 -19.71
CA THR A 153 -62.28 -69.23 -20.01
C THR A 153 -63.66 -69.87 -19.95
N GLU A 154 -63.88 -70.96 -20.65
CA GLU A 154 -65.20 -71.68 -20.59
C GLU A 154 -65.57 -72.12 -19.18
N GLU A 155 -64.51 -72.53 -18.40
CA GLU A 155 -64.70 -72.91 -17.00
C GLU A 155 -65.17 -71.69 -16.15
N ASP A 156 -64.60 -70.55 -16.33
CA ASP A 156 -64.97 -69.33 -15.58
C ASP A 156 -66.29 -68.70 -16.02
N GLN A 157 -66.68 -68.91 -17.26
CA GLN A 157 -68.02 -68.54 -17.72
C GLN A 157 -69.11 -69.35 -16.99
N ALA A 158 -68.83 -70.63 -16.73
CA ALA A 158 -69.77 -71.56 -16.09
C ALA A 158 -69.93 -71.38 -14.57
N LEU A 159 -69.05 -70.68 -13.94
CA LEU A 159 -69.07 -70.43 -12.51
C LEU A 159 -70.31 -69.60 -12.09
N SER A 160 -70.81 -69.84 -10.85
CA SER A 160 -71.84 -69.01 -10.25
C SER A 160 -71.29 -67.56 -10.01
N SER A 161 -72.18 -66.61 -9.82
CA SER A 161 -71.79 -65.20 -9.49
C SER A 161 -70.87 -65.08 -8.28
N GLU A 162 -71.08 -65.83 -7.24
CA GLU A 162 -70.28 -65.81 -6.05
C GLU A 162 -68.91 -66.45 -6.24
N GLU A 163 -68.81 -67.54 -6.97
CA GLU A 163 -67.55 -68.17 -7.32
C GLU A 163 -66.71 -67.27 -8.24
N LYS A 164 -67.35 -66.58 -9.23
CA LYS A 164 -66.68 -65.55 -10.04
C LYS A 164 -66.06 -64.43 -9.19
N LEU A 165 -66.81 -63.93 -8.21
CA LEU A 165 -66.31 -62.89 -7.31
C LEU A 165 -65.20 -63.40 -6.42
N THR A 166 -65.29 -64.61 -5.90
CA THR A 166 -64.25 -65.23 -5.07
C THR A 166 -62.99 -65.44 -5.88
N LYS A 167 -63.04 -65.94 -7.09
CA LYS A 167 -61.91 -66.10 -8.00
C LYS A 167 -61.31 -64.78 -8.40
N ALA A 168 -62.15 -63.79 -8.70
CA ALA A 168 -61.69 -62.45 -9.07
C ALA A 168 -60.86 -61.79 -7.88
N ARG A 169 -61.37 -61.98 -6.67
CA ARG A 169 -60.66 -61.50 -5.44
C ARG A 169 -59.32 -62.21 -5.25
N SER A 170 -59.28 -63.54 -5.41
CA SER A 170 -58.06 -64.31 -5.36
C SER A 170 -57.00 -63.80 -6.36
N LEU A 171 -57.34 -63.57 -7.61
CA LEU A 171 -56.47 -63.12 -8.69
C LEU A 171 -55.73 -61.79 -8.37
N VAL A 172 -56.24 -60.92 -7.46
CA VAL A 172 -55.64 -59.63 -7.09
C VAL A 172 -55.13 -59.62 -5.64
N SER A 173 -55.17 -60.76 -4.94
CA SER A 173 -54.78 -60.84 -3.54
C SER A 173 -54.00 -62.10 -3.14
N ASP A 174 -53.91 -63.12 -4.01
CA ASP A 174 -53.18 -64.36 -3.76
C ASP A 174 -51.66 -64.18 -3.69
N ASP A 175 -50.94 -65.18 -3.24
CA ASP A 175 -49.51 -65.18 -3.08
C ASP A 175 -48.79 -64.98 -4.43
N ALA A 176 -49.34 -65.45 -5.53
CA ALA A 176 -48.75 -65.29 -6.87
C ALA A 176 -48.80 -63.81 -7.33
N TYR A 177 -49.96 -63.13 -7.10
CA TYR A 177 -50.11 -61.72 -7.38
C TYR A 177 -49.19 -60.89 -6.48
N GLN A 178 -49.11 -61.20 -5.17
CA GLN A 178 -48.22 -60.48 -4.27
C GLN A 178 -46.74 -60.66 -4.63
N THR A 179 -46.31 -61.88 -4.98
CA THR A 179 -44.98 -62.19 -5.46
C THR A 179 -44.61 -61.37 -6.70
N SER A 180 -45.55 -61.27 -7.67
CA SER A 180 -45.35 -60.47 -8.88
C SER A 180 -45.21 -58.97 -8.53
N LYS A 181 -46.01 -58.41 -7.64
CA LYS A 181 -45.92 -57.03 -7.16
C LYS A 181 -44.60 -56.77 -6.44
N GLU A 182 -44.17 -57.67 -5.55
CA GLU A 182 -42.88 -57.54 -4.83
C GLU A 182 -41.70 -57.60 -5.78
N LYS A 183 -41.76 -58.46 -6.82
CA LYS A 183 -40.73 -58.56 -7.85
C LYS A 183 -40.60 -57.25 -8.65
N ILE A 184 -41.72 -56.64 -9.05
CA ILE A 184 -41.77 -55.37 -9.78
C ILE A 184 -41.24 -54.24 -8.85
N SER A 185 -41.84 -54.12 -7.66
CA SER A 185 -41.43 -53.11 -6.68
C SER A 185 -39.94 -53.19 -6.33
N GLY A 186 -39.44 -54.42 -6.05
CA GLY A 186 -38.03 -54.63 -5.74
C GLY A 186 -37.06 -54.30 -6.90
N LYS A 187 -37.51 -54.46 -8.18
CA LYS A 187 -36.73 -53.99 -9.34
C LYS A 187 -36.67 -52.45 -9.40
N VAL A 188 -37.84 -51.80 -9.24
CA VAL A 188 -37.94 -50.34 -9.20
C VAL A 188 -37.15 -49.76 -8.07
N GLU A 189 -37.33 -50.25 -6.87
CA GLU A 189 -36.63 -49.77 -5.65
C GLU A 189 -35.08 -49.85 -5.80
N ARG A 190 -34.57 -51.00 -6.25
CA ARG A 190 -33.15 -51.17 -6.48
C ARG A 190 -32.58 -50.19 -7.49
N CYS A 191 -33.29 -50.05 -8.63
CA CYS A 191 -32.88 -49.13 -9.68
C CYS A 191 -32.91 -47.67 -9.19
N MET A 192 -33.99 -47.26 -8.54
CA MET A 192 -34.10 -45.89 -8.00
C MET A 192 -33.07 -45.62 -6.90
N LYS A 193 -32.79 -46.60 -6.04
CA LYS A 193 -31.74 -46.46 -5.02
C LYS A 193 -30.38 -46.27 -5.64
N GLU A 194 -30.00 -47.10 -6.61
CA GLU A 194 -28.71 -46.99 -7.31
C GLU A 194 -28.56 -45.64 -8.05
N LEU A 195 -29.62 -45.20 -8.71
CA LEU A 195 -29.67 -43.91 -9.39
C LEU A 195 -29.56 -42.74 -8.43
N ALA A 196 -30.30 -42.77 -7.31
CA ALA A 196 -30.25 -41.77 -6.28
C ALA A 196 -28.88 -41.68 -5.58
N GLU A 197 -28.24 -42.83 -5.28
CA GLU A 197 -26.91 -42.87 -4.70
C GLU A 197 -25.85 -42.28 -5.66
N THR A 198 -25.95 -42.64 -6.96
CA THR A 198 -25.05 -42.13 -7.99
C THR A 198 -25.17 -40.63 -8.16
N THR A 199 -26.39 -40.10 -8.31
CA THR A 199 -26.65 -38.67 -8.48
C THR A 199 -26.28 -37.87 -7.23
N LYS A 200 -26.59 -38.38 -6.03
CA LYS A 200 -26.18 -37.79 -4.75
C LYS A 200 -24.68 -37.69 -4.63
N ASN A 201 -23.95 -38.72 -5.04
CA ASN A 201 -22.50 -38.70 -5.02
C ASN A 201 -21.91 -37.68 -6.01
N GLN A 202 -22.53 -37.56 -7.20
CA GLN A 202 -22.15 -36.53 -8.20
C GLN A 202 -22.39 -35.11 -7.64
N GLN A 203 -23.57 -34.85 -7.09
CA GLN A 203 -23.94 -33.60 -6.47
C GLN A 203 -22.98 -33.23 -5.31
N SER A 204 -22.69 -34.19 -4.42
CA SER A 204 -21.78 -33.98 -3.32
C SER A 204 -20.36 -33.60 -3.79
N LYS A 205 -19.85 -34.30 -4.82
CA LYS A 205 -18.56 -33.98 -5.42
C LYS A 205 -18.56 -32.60 -6.09
N ALA A 206 -19.62 -32.25 -6.84
CA ALA A 206 -19.77 -30.94 -7.47
C ALA A 206 -19.85 -29.82 -6.42
N SER A 207 -20.65 -30.02 -5.36
CA SER A 207 -20.78 -29.09 -4.24
C SER A 207 -19.45 -28.85 -3.53
N SER A 208 -18.70 -29.93 -3.25
CA SER A 208 -17.37 -29.81 -2.62
C SER A 208 -16.38 -29.06 -3.50
N LYS A 209 -16.36 -29.33 -4.80
CA LYS A 209 -15.50 -28.60 -5.76
C LYS A 209 -15.85 -27.11 -5.79
N PHE A 210 -17.14 -26.79 -5.87
CA PHE A 210 -17.60 -25.40 -5.87
C PHE A 210 -17.27 -24.69 -4.58
N LYS A 211 -17.50 -25.31 -3.41
CA LYS A 211 -17.14 -24.77 -2.11
C LYS A 211 -15.63 -24.48 -2.00
N ASN A 212 -14.78 -25.42 -2.43
CA ASN A 212 -13.34 -25.22 -2.42
C ASN A 212 -12.91 -24.06 -3.33
N LEU A 213 -13.56 -23.89 -4.47
CA LEU A 213 -13.33 -22.74 -5.37
C LEU A 213 -13.69 -21.41 -4.69
N CYS A 214 -14.84 -21.35 -3.99
CA CYS A 214 -15.26 -20.16 -3.25
C CYS A 214 -14.25 -19.80 -2.16
N ILE A 215 -13.80 -20.79 -1.37
CA ILE A 215 -12.76 -20.57 -0.35
C ILE A 215 -11.46 -20.02 -0.98
N LEU A 216 -11.05 -20.58 -2.13
CA LEU A 216 -9.85 -20.11 -2.82
C LEU A 216 -10.01 -18.65 -3.31
N LEU A 217 -11.20 -18.28 -3.79
CA LEU A 217 -11.52 -16.90 -4.16
C LEU A 217 -11.45 -15.95 -2.95
N GLU A 218 -12.03 -16.34 -1.81
CA GLU A 218 -11.97 -15.55 -0.57
C GLU A 218 -10.52 -15.32 -0.12
N ILE A 219 -9.70 -16.37 -0.11
CA ILE A 219 -8.27 -16.26 0.19
C ILE A 219 -7.56 -15.33 -0.80
N GLY A 220 -7.87 -15.44 -2.10
CA GLY A 220 -7.30 -14.59 -3.14
C GLY A 220 -7.62 -13.11 -2.93
N VAL A 221 -8.87 -12.79 -2.61
CA VAL A 221 -9.31 -11.41 -2.29
C VAL A 221 -8.61 -10.90 -1.03
N PHE A 222 -8.52 -11.72 0.02
CA PHE A 222 -7.82 -11.33 1.25
C PHE A 222 -6.35 -11.01 0.99
N LEU A 223 -5.65 -11.85 0.22
CA LEU A 223 -4.24 -11.62 -0.14
C LEU A 223 -4.07 -10.35 -0.97
N LEU A 224 -5.00 -10.07 -1.89
CA LEU A 224 -4.97 -8.85 -2.70
C LEU A 224 -5.14 -7.60 -1.82
N VAL A 225 -6.09 -7.59 -0.90
CA VAL A 225 -6.29 -6.48 0.05
C VAL A 225 -5.07 -6.29 0.96
N ALA A 226 -4.54 -7.38 1.51
CA ALA A 226 -3.33 -7.35 2.35
C ALA A 226 -2.12 -6.79 1.58
N PHE A 227 -1.95 -7.19 0.32
CA PHE A 227 -0.91 -6.68 -0.56
C PHE A 227 -1.07 -5.17 -0.85
N LEU A 228 -2.30 -4.70 -1.12
CA LEU A 228 -2.56 -3.27 -1.36
C LEU A 228 -2.24 -2.42 -0.12
N ILE A 229 -2.66 -2.88 1.07
CA ILE A 229 -2.35 -2.20 2.33
C ILE A 229 -0.84 -2.18 2.56
N GLY A 230 -0.17 -3.33 2.45
CA GLY A 230 1.28 -3.45 2.63
C GLY A 230 2.07 -2.57 1.66
N SER A 231 1.68 -2.56 0.39
CA SER A 231 2.28 -1.70 -0.64
C SER A 231 2.08 -0.21 -0.34
N SER A 232 0.88 0.20 0.10
CA SER A 232 0.58 1.57 0.50
C SER A 232 1.43 2.02 1.68
N VAL A 233 1.55 1.19 2.72
CA VAL A 233 2.40 1.47 3.89
C VAL A 233 3.87 1.58 3.48
N ALA A 234 4.35 0.67 2.62
CA ALA A 234 5.73 0.70 2.14
C ALA A 234 6.04 1.99 1.34
N VAL A 235 5.17 2.40 0.43
CA VAL A 235 5.31 3.66 -0.31
C VAL A 235 5.34 4.85 0.65
N ARG A 236 4.44 4.88 1.62
CA ARG A 236 4.38 5.96 2.60
C ARG A 236 5.65 6.07 3.44
N THR A 237 6.17 4.93 3.93
CA THR A 237 7.35 4.91 4.81
C THR A 237 8.67 5.08 4.07
N LEU A 238 8.78 4.54 2.86
CA LEU A 238 10.03 4.54 2.10
C LEU A 238 10.20 5.77 1.20
N ILE A 239 9.11 6.43 0.80
CA ILE A 239 9.13 7.52 -0.17
C ILE A 239 8.48 8.79 0.38
N VAL A 240 7.18 8.74 0.73
CA VAL A 240 6.40 9.95 1.04
C VAL A 240 6.90 10.65 2.30
N ASN A 241 7.03 9.91 3.40
CA ASN A 241 7.49 10.49 4.67
C ASN A 241 8.92 11.03 4.61
N PRO A 242 9.92 10.32 4.01
CA PRO A 242 11.26 10.84 3.81
C PRO A 242 11.28 12.13 2.98
N LEU A 243 10.57 12.18 1.85
CA LEU A 243 10.49 13.38 1.00
C LEU A 243 9.89 14.56 1.77
N GLY A 244 8.82 14.33 2.54
CA GLY A 244 8.24 15.39 3.37
C GLY A 244 9.19 15.89 4.47
N SER A 245 10.05 15.02 5.01
CA SER A 245 11.10 15.39 5.96
C SER A 245 12.21 16.19 5.28
N TYR A 246 12.62 15.78 4.07
CA TYR A 246 13.64 16.50 3.30
C TYR A 246 13.19 17.91 2.96
N ASN A 247 11.96 18.06 2.44
CA ASN A 247 11.44 19.39 2.11
C ASN A 247 11.46 20.34 3.31
N ARG A 248 11.00 19.87 4.47
CA ARG A 248 11.03 20.67 5.70
C ARG A 248 12.45 21.06 6.14
N SER A 249 13.41 20.14 6.02
CA SER A 249 14.81 20.43 6.38
C SER A 249 15.43 21.45 5.42
N ILE A 250 15.16 21.32 4.13
CA ILE A 250 15.63 22.25 3.08
C ILE A 250 15.04 23.65 3.29
N GLU A 251 13.74 23.77 3.56
CA GLU A 251 13.08 25.06 3.87
C GLU A 251 13.63 25.74 5.13
N GLN A 252 14.25 24.97 6.03
CA GLN A 252 14.86 25.49 7.25
C GLN A 252 16.38 25.70 7.14
N ASP A 253 16.93 25.61 5.94
CA ASP A 253 18.39 25.67 5.71
C ASP A 253 19.18 24.71 6.61
N LYS A 254 18.73 23.43 6.66
CA LYS A 254 19.36 22.38 7.47
C LYS A 254 19.73 21.17 6.63
N THR A 255 20.61 20.35 7.15
CA THR A 255 20.88 19.03 6.61
C THR A 255 19.65 18.15 6.65
N VAL A 256 19.49 17.29 5.65
CA VAL A 256 18.36 16.34 5.57
C VAL A 256 18.71 15.01 6.22
N PRO A 257 17.75 14.33 6.88
CA PRO A 257 18.01 13.03 7.49
C PRO A 257 18.20 11.95 6.42
N VAL A 258 19.14 11.01 6.64
CA VAL A 258 19.44 9.91 5.70
C VAL A 258 18.49 8.76 5.96
N ILE A 259 17.25 8.87 5.47
CA ILE A 259 16.17 7.89 5.65
C ILE A 259 15.48 7.55 4.32
N GLY A 260 14.60 6.53 4.35
CA GLY A 260 13.83 6.11 3.17
C GLY A 260 14.54 5.08 2.32
N ALA A 261 14.11 4.97 1.05
CA ALA A 261 14.68 4.04 0.08
C ALA A 261 16.14 4.39 -0.27
N ALA A 262 16.88 3.45 -0.84
CA ALA A 262 18.31 3.59 -1.11
C ALA A 262 18.64 4.82 -1.97
N GLU A 263 17.82 5.10 -2.97
CA GLU A 263 17.96 6.24 -3.88
C GLU A 263 17.78 7.57 -3.12
N LEU A 264 16.81 7.64 -2.22
CA LEU A 264 16.59 8.82 -1.38
C LEU A 264 17.71 9.02 -0.37
N GLN A 265 18.23 7.95 0.22
CA GLN A 265 19.39 8.02 1.10
C GLN A 265 20.64 8.57 0.37
N THR A 266 20.85 8.13 -0.89
CA THR A 266 21.94 8.65 -1.73
C THR A 266 21.74 10.14 -2.02
N LEU A 267 20.51 10.54 -2.34
CA LEU A 267 20.17 11.95 -2.54
C LEU A 267 20.44 12.78 -1.28
N ALA A 268 20.03 12.28 -0.11
CA ALA A 268 20.27 12.96 1.17
C ALA A 268 21.77 13.17 1.46
N VAL A 269 22.57 12.14 1.26
CA VAL A 269 24.04 12.23 1.46
C VAL A 269 24.65 13.25 0.50
N THR A 270 24.24 13.23 -0.77
CA THR A 270 24.74 14.17 -1.76
C THR A 270 24.33 15.61 -1.44
N TYR A 271 23.06 15.82 -1.07
CA TYR A 271 22.59 17.15 -0.65
C TYR A 271 23.36 17.68 0.57
N ASN A 272 23.51 16.88 1.62
CA ASN A 272 24.22 17.30 2.84
C ASN A 272 25.66 17.69 2.54
N ARG A 273 26.36 16.94 1.68
CA ARG A 273 27.72 17.29 1.25
C ARG A 273 27.76 18.64 0.53
N ILE A 274 26.87 18.85 -0.44
CA ILE A 274 26.80 20.13 -1.16
C ILE A 274 26.42 21.27 -0.21
N PHE A 275 25.53 21.04 0.73
CA PHE A 275 25.13 22.04 1.72
C PHE A 275 26.31 22.44 2.61
N GLU A 276 27.10 21.49 3.10
CA GLU A 276 28.31 21.74 3.91
C GLU A 276 29.38 22.49 3.10
N GLU A 277 29.67 22.04 1.87
CA GLU A 277 30.61 22.71 0.95
C GLU A 277 30.19 24.17 0.67
N ASN A 278 28.91 24.43 0.46
CA ASN A 278 28.40 25.79 0.27
C ASN A 278 28.56 26.66 1.52
N LEU A 279 28.29 26.09 2.70
CA LEU A 279 28.44 26.81 3.96
C LEU A 279 29.90 27.19 4.22
N GLU A 280 30.84 26.30 3.94
CA GLU A 280 32.27 26.58 4.05
C GLU A 280 32.70 27.65 3.02
N THR A 281 32.22 27.53 1.79
CA THR A 281 32.54 28.52 0.75
C THR A 281 31.98 29.89 1.11
N GLN A 282 30.79 30.00 1.66
CA GLN A 282 30.23 31.27 2.14
C GLN A 282 31.07 31.88 3.24
N LYS A 283 31.58 31.07 4.21
CA LYS A 283 32.47 31.54 5.25
C LYS A 283 33.77 32.10 4.68
N LEU A 284 34.38 31.41 3.72
CA LEU A 284 35.59 31.85 3.03
C LEU A 284 35.38 33.16 2.29
N ILE A 285 34.33 33.25 1.49
CA ILE A 285 33.96 34.47 0.72
C ILE A 285 33.74 35.64 1.68
N ARG A 286 33.07 35.41 2.82
CA ARG A 286 32.84 36.44 3.82
C ARG A 286 34.15 36.87 4.44
N HIS A 287 35.04 35.93 4.79
CA HIS A 287 36.35 36.23 5.38
C HIS A 287 37.21 37.06 4.40
N GLU A 288 37.29 36.66 3.13
CA GLU A 288 37.98 37.40 2.08
C GLU A 288 37.40 38.82 1.86
N ALA A 289 36.09 38.96 1.99
CA ALA A 289 35.42 40.26 1.84
C ALA A 289 35.63 41.19 3.02
N GLU A 290 35.89 40.64 4.24
CA GLU A 290 36.01 41.40 5.47
C GLU A 290 37.48 41.60 5.92
N HIS A 291 38.43 40.79 5.44
CA HIS A 291 39.82 40.80 5.88
C HIS A 291 40.79 41.21 4.77
N ASP A 292 41.97 41.67 5.17
CA ASP A 292 43.10 41.96 4.31
C ASP A 292 43.93 40.70 4.03
N ALA A 293 44.15 40.38 2.78
CA ALA A 293 44.79 39.13 2.34
C ALA A 293 46.27 38.96 2.85
N LEU A 294 46.98 40.04 3.13
CA LEU A 294 48.38 39.98 3.60
C LEU A 294 48.46 39.77 5.09
N THR A 295 47.64 40.50 5.87
CA THR A 295 47.80 40.65 7.33
C THR A 295 46.74 39.93 8.12
N ASP A 296 45.67 39.42 7.48
CA ASP A 296 44.51 38.79 8.14
C ASP A 296 43.79 39.72 9.13
N LEU A 297 44.07 41.00 9.12
CA LEU A 297 43.29 42.00 9.83
C LEU A 297 42.02 42.36 9.05
N LEU A 298 41.06 43.02 9.72
CA LEU A 298 39.93 43.59 9.01
C LEU A 298 40.38 44.61 7.96
N ASN A 299 39.77 44.58 6.81
CA ASN A 299 40.13 45.46 5.68
C ASN A 299 39.50 46.86 5.78
N ARG A 300 39.83 47.73 4.82
CA ARG A 300 39.28 49.09 4.72
C ARG A 300 37.76 49.14 4.71
N SER A 301 37.12 48.25 3.95
CA SER A 301 35.63 48.20 3.87
C SER A 301 35.02 47.90 5.23
N SER A 302 35.61 46.97 5.97
CA SER A 302 35.19 46.65 7.34
C SER A 302 35.40 47.79 8.31
N PHE A 303 36.51 48.54 8.16
CA PHE A 303 36.79 49.74 8.93
C PHE A 303 35.71 50.82 8.70
N ASP A 304 35.41 51.14 7.41
CA ASP A 304 34.43 52.17 7.10
C ASP A 304 33.06 51.86 7.66
N LYS A 305 32.62 50.58 7.58
CA LYS A 305 31.38 50.13 8.17
C LYS A 305 31.35 50.20 9.68
N ALA A 306 32.44 49.77 10.35
CA ALA A 306 32.53 49.78 11.80
C ALA A 306 32.53 51.22 12.32
N LEU A 307 33.34 52.10 11.70
CA LEU A 307 33.41 53.50 12.07
C LEU A 307 32.05 54.19 11.92
N ALA A 308 31.36 54.00 10.81
CA ALA A 308 30.02 54.54 10.59
C ALA A 308 29.01 54.08 11.66
N LEU A 309 29.04 52.78 11.99
CA LEU A 309 28.17 52.20 13.01
C LEU A 309 28.42 52.78 14.40
N TYR A 310 29.66 52.79 14.84
CA TYR A 310 30.00 53.22 16.19
C TYR A 310 29.97 54.74 16.37
N SER A 311 30.22 55.54 15.30
CA SER A 311 30.09 56.99 15.33
C SER A 311 28.63 57.47 15.54
N GLN A 312 27.66 56.63 15.25
CA GLN A 312 26.23 56.94 15.49
C GLN A 312 25.70 56.36 16.82
N GLY A 313 26.50 55.54 17.49
CA GLY A 313 26.13 54.89 18.73
C GLY A 313 26.42 55.77 19.96
N SER A 314 25.97 55.25 21.12
CA SER A 314 26.21 55.92 22.43
C SER A 314 27.42 55.35 23.16
N MET A 315 28.14 54.38 22.57
CA MET A 315 29.31 53.75 23.17
C MET A 315 30.57 54.59 22.89
N ASN A 316 31.33 54.88 23.91
CA ASN A 316 32.59 55.56 23.76
C ASN A 316 33.67 54.65 23.21
N PHE A 317 34.48 55.18 22.30
CA PHE A 317 35.61 54.45 21.69
C PHE A 317 36.76 55.41 21.40
N ALA A 318 37.96 54.88 21.27
CA ALA A 318 39.11 55.60 20.73
C ALA A 318 39.43 55.07 19.34
N LEU A 319 39.56 55.97 18.39
CA LEU A 319 40.12 55.71 17.07
C LEU A 319 41.62 55.94 17.13
N ILE A 320 42.40 54.94 16.80
CA ILE A 320 43.88 54.97 16.76
C ILE A 320 44.28 54.73 15.31
N LEU A 321 44.87 55.70 14.66
CA LEU A 321 45.43 55.58 13.32
C LEU A 321 46.93 55.35 13.44
N VAL A 322 47.46 54.37 12.72
CA VAL A 322 48.86 53.95 12.82
C VAL A 322 49.44 53.89 11.41
N ASP A 323 50.64 54.48 11.24
CA ASP A 323 51.39 54.48 9.97
C ASP A 323 52.82 53.99 10.21
N VAL A 324 53.30 53.10 9.31
CA VAL A 324 54.68 52.56 9.43
C VAL A 324 55.66 53.54 8.83
N ASP A 325 56.50 54.12 9.66
CA ASP A 325 57.44 55.13 9.26
C ASP A 325 58.43 54.64 8.21
N ARG A 326 58.63 55.45 7.14
CA ARG A 326 59.60 55.21 6.08
C ARG A 326 59.38 53.87 5.33
N PHE A 327 58.18 53.31 5.35
CA PHE A 327 57.88 52.01 4.77
C PHE A 327 58.27 51.92 3.29
N LYS A 328 58.10 53.00 2.50
CA LYS A 328 58.53 53.03 1.11
C LYS A 328 60.07 52.83 1.02
N SER A 329 60.85 53.47 1.89
CA SER A 329 62.31 53.30 1.92
C SER A 329 62.73 51.88 2.25
N VAL A 330 61.97 51.20 3.10
CA VAL A 330 62.19 49.78 3.41
C VAL A 330 61.96 48.94 2.14
N ASN A 331 60.88 49.15 1.44
CA ASN A 331 60.59 48.45 0.15
C ASN A 331 61.70 48.71 -0.90
N ASP A 332 62.11 49.94 -1.04
CA ASP A 332 63.11 50.32 -2.01
C ASP A 332 64.51 49.73 -1.71
N THR A 333 64.84 49.53 -0.42
CA THR A 333 66.15 49.04 0.05
C THR A 333 66.20 47.52 0.20
N TYR A 334 65.14 46.89 0.73
CA TYR A 334 65.14 45.49 1.10
C TYR A 334 64.18 44.64 0.26
N GLY A 335 63.40 45.27 -0.60
CA GLY A 335 62.43 44.60 -1.49
C GLY A 335 61.04 44.38 -0.83
N HIS A 336 60.06 44.21 -1.65
CA HIS A 336 58.67 44.07 -1.24
C HIS A 336 58.41 42.88 -0.28
N ALA A 337 59.16 41.79 -0.43
CA ALA A 337 59.01 40.63 0.44
C ALA A 337 59.33 40.94 1.92
N VAL A 338 60.37 41.79 2.16
CA VAL A 338 60.69 42.25 3.49
C VAL A 338 59.65 43.24 4.01
N GLY A 339 59.14 44.13 3.14
CA GLY A 339 58.05 45.02 3.48
C GLY A 339 56.78 44.27 3.88
N ASP A 340 56.41 43.23 3.16
CA ASP A 340 55.24 42.37 3.47
C ASP A 340 55.40 41.70 4.85
N GLU A 341 56.61 41.23 5.19
CA GLU A 341 56.90 40.64 6.49
C GLU A 341 56.82 41.68 7.62
N ILE A 342 57.26 42.90 7.38
CA ILE A 342 57.08 44.01 8.33
C ILE A 342 55.59 44.28 8.57
N LEU A 343 54.76 44.31 7.51
CA LEU A 343 53.34 44.55 7.65
C LEU A 343 52.67 43.41 8.48
N ARG A 344 53.05 42.16 8.21
CA ARG A 344 52.55 41.00 9.02
C ARG A 344 52.98 41.13 10.48
N ARG A 345 54.22 41.56 10.75
CA ARG A 345 54.72 41.77 12.10
C ARG A 345 53.97 42.88 12.83
N VAL A 346 53.74 44.04 12.15
CA VAL A 346 52.93 45.12 12.72
C VAL A 346 51.51 44.65 13.05
N ALA A 347 50.86 43.96 12.09
CA ALA A 347 49.53 43.42 12.23
C ALA A 347 49.42 42.47 13.43
N LYS A 348 50.39 41.54 13.55
CA LYS A 348 50.48 40.61 14.68
C LYS A 348 50.61 41.34 16.00
N ARG A 349 51.49 42.32 16.07
CA ARG A 349 51.74 43.13 17.31
C ARG A 349 50.50 43.96 17.67
N LEU A 350 49.81 44.54 16.69
CA LEU A 350 48.55 45.23 16.93
C LEU A 350 47.52 44.25 17.50
N LYS A 351 47.35 43.08 16.90
CA LYS A 351 46.37 42.06 17.35
C LYS A 351 46.68 41.54 18.77
N GLU A 352 47.97 41.43 19.15
CA GLU A 352 48.41 41.03 20.49
C GLU A 352 48.26 42.15 21.55
N SER A 353 48.37 43.42 21.14
CA SER A 353 48.34 44.58 22.06
C SER A 353 46.91 45.00 22.42
N PHE A 354 45.92 44.68 21.60
CA PHE A 354 44.53 45.05 21.82
C PHE A 354 43.68 43.84 22.20
N ARG A 355 42.51 44.08 22.83
CA ARG A 355 41.61 43.03 23.32
C ARG A 355 40.81 42.43 22.16
N SER A 356 40.26 41.26 22.34
CA SER A 356 39.37 40.64 21.39
C SER A 356 38.08 41.42 21.11
N THR A 357 37.73 42.38 21.99
CA THR A 357 36.62 43.31 21.84
C THR A 357 36.97 44.57 21.04
N ASP A 358 38.27 44.79 20.81
CA ASP A 358 38.78 45.92 20.01
C ASP A 358 38.89 45.43 18.54
N TYR A 359 38.71 46.34 17.61
CA TYR A 359 38.79 46.04 16.18
C TYR A 359 40.09 46.56 15.60
N VAL A 360 40.84 45.71 14.96
CA VAL A 360 42.11 46.06 14.31
C VAL A 360 41.97 45.93 12.83
N PHE A 361 42.35 46.94 12.09
CA PHE A 361 42.18 47.07 10.64
C PHE A 361 43.49 47.40 9.96
N ARG A 362 43.63 46.95 8.70
CA ARG A 362 44.56 47.53 7.73
C ARG A 362 43.76 48.35 6.75
N ILE A 363 44.01 49.66 6.69
CA ILE A 363 43.19 50.63 5.91
C ILE A 363 43.89 51.15 4.68
N GLY A 364 45.20 50.91 4.53
CA GLY A 364 46.01 51.31 3.41
C GLY A 364 47.26 50.46 3.26
N GLY A 365 48.19 50.82 2.42
CA GLY A 365 49.44 50.10 2.18
C GLY A 365 50.22 49.84 3.46
N ASP A 366 50.61 50.93 4.17
CA ASP A 366 51.32 50.93 5.43
C ASP A 366 50.50 51.52 6.62
N GLU A 367 49.19 51.72 6.36
CA GLU A 367 48.29 52.33 7.33
C GLU A 367 47.39 51.27 8.02
N PHE A 368 47.32 51.38 9.35
CA PHE A 368 46.46 50.55 10.18
C PHE A 368 45.55 51.44 11.01
N ALA A 369 44.43 50.86 11.44
CA ALA A 369 43.54 51.54 12.37
C ALA A 369 43.10 50.57 13.49
N VAL A 370 42.83 51.13 14.67
CA VAL A 370 42.24 50.38 15.77
C VAL A 370 41.02 51.18 16.28
N LEU A 371 39.89 50.48 16.44
CA LEU A 371 38.80 50.99 17.25
C LEU A 371 38.86 50.29 18.62
N MET A 372 39.32 51.02 19.62
CA MET A 372 39.39 50.56 20.98
C MET A 372 38.05 50.87 21.66
N MET A 373 37.32 49.82 21.96
CA MET A 373 35.93 49.92 22.42
C MET A 373 35.83 50.16 23.94
N ASP A 374 34.75 50.83 24.36
CA ASP A 374 34.47 51.16 25.76
C ASP A 374 35.62 51.94 26.45
N VAL A 375 36.11 52.97 25.73
CA VAL A 375 37.21 53.84 26.17
C VAL A 375 36.85 55.29 25.91
N SER A 376 36.97 56.10 26.96
CA SER A 376 36.72 57.54 26.91
C SER A 376 38.04 58.32 27.07
N GLU A 377 38.02 59.64 26.83
CA GLU A 377 39.15 60.51 26.99
C GLU A 377 39.75 60.47 28.44
N ALA A 378 38.94 60.19 29.45
CA ALA A 378 39.38 59.99 30.85
C ALA A 378 40.37 58.82 31.00
N LEU A 379 40.38 57.86 30.07
CA LEU A 379 41.31 56.71 30.05
C LEU A 379 42.49 56.92 29.11
N ARG A 380 42.80 58.15 28.74
CA ARG A 380 43.96 58.54 27.89
C ARG A 380 45.26 57.85 28.29
N HIS A 381 45.57 57.84 29.62
CA HIS A 381 46.77 57.18 30.12
C HIS A 381 46.81 55.67 29.78
N THR A 382 45.71 54.96 29.88
CA THR A 382 45.64 53.55 29.50
C THR A 382 45.95 53.35 28.04
N VAL A 383 45.47 54.23 27.14
CA VAL A 383 45.77 54.19 25.70
C VAL A 383 47.29 54.46 25.51
N GLU A 384 47.85 55.47 26.18
CA GLU A 384 49.30 55.79 26.13
C GLU A 384 50.16 54.60 26.51
N GLU A 385 49.86 53.91 27.62
CA GLU A 385 50.57 52.71 28.05
C GLU A 385 50.52 51.58 27.01
N LYS A 386 49.37 51.35 26.40
CA LYS A 386 49.24 50.37 25.35
C LYS A 386 50.06 50.73 24.10
N LEU A 387 50.04 51.97 23.67
CA LEU A 387 50.82 52.43 22.51
C LEU A 387 52.33 52.38 22.80
N ALA A 388 52.80 52.72 24.06
CA ALA A 388 54.17 52.57 24.47
C ALA A 388 54.64 51.10 24.46
N SER A 389 53.76 50.17 24.93
CA SER A 389 53.99 48.71 24.85
C SER A 389 54.08 48.18 23.41
N LEU A 390 53.17 48.63 22.55
CA LEU A 390 53.21 48.32 21.13
C LEU A 390 54.49 48.71 20.43
N LYS A 391 54.92 49.98 20.62
CA LYS A 391 56.20 50.51 20.05
C LYS A 391 57.40 49.76 20.59
N LYS A 392 57.47 49.53 21.91
CA LYS A 392 58.53 48.75 22.53
C LYS A 392 58.64 47.32 21.97
N GLY A 393 57.52 46.67 21.68
CA GLY A 393 57.50 45.35 21.10
C GLY A 393 57.99 45.30 19.65
N LEU A 394 57.90 46.42 18.89
CA LEU A 394 58.38 46.54 17.54
C LEU A 394 59.81 47.01 17.42
N ALA A 395 60.32 47.74 18.41
CA ALA A 395 61.69 48.24 18.46
C ALA A 395 62.74 47.13 18.67
N CYS A 396 62.33 45.91 19.13
CA CYS A 396 63.27 44.78 19.20
C CYS A 396 63.44 44.19 17.81
N PRO A 397 64.63 44.28 17.19
CA PRO A 397 64.84 43.72 15.84
C PRO A 397 64.63 42.21 15.86
N GLU A 398 63.85 41.68 14.93
CA GLU A 398 63.82 40.25 14.63
C GLU A 398 64.90 39.95 13.57
N GLU A 399 65.50 38.76 13.63
CA GLU A 399 66.62 38.37 12.80
C GLU A 399 66.21 38.50 11.29
N GLY A 400 66.96 39.39 10.59
CA GLY A 400 66.73 39.64 9.13
C GLY A 400 65.76 40.78 8.79
N LEU A 401 65.12 41.44 9.76
CA LEU A 401 64.24 42.58 9.53
C LEU A 401 64.82 43.89 10.01
N PRO A 402 64.73 45.02 9.25
CA PRO A 402 65.16 46.33 9.71
C PRO A 402 64.32 46.83 10.87
N GLU A 403 64.87 47.72 11.63
CA GLU A 403 64.18 48.46 12.71
C GLU A 403 63.10 49.35 12.06
N ILE A 404 61.90 49.30 12.65
CA ILE A 404 60.76 50.09 12.21
C ILE A 404 60.18 50.90 13.34
N THR A 405 59.71 52.08 13.03
CA THR A 405 58.99 52.95 13.97
C THR A 405 57.56 53.20 13.46
N LEU A 406 56.73 53.65 14.36
CA LEU A 406 55.34 53.97 14.07
C LEU A 406 55.03 55.43 14.42
N SER A 407 54.34 56.08 13.51
CA SER A 407 53.58 57.31 13.77
C SER A 407 52.14 56.99 14.10
N ILE A 408 51.61 57.49 15.24
CA ILE A 408 50.24 57.13 15.71
C ILE A 408 49.49 58.42 16.05
N GLY A 409 48.25 58.53 15.51
CA GLY A 409 47.28 59.56 15.84
C GLY A 409 46.07 58.96 16.58
N VAL A 410 45.63 59.60 17.63
CA VAL A 410 44.52 59.13 18.48
C VAL A 410 43.43 60.18 18.59
N ALA A 411 42.18 59.78 18.36
CA ALA A 411 41.01 60.64 18.64
C ALA A 411 39.97 59.86 19.46
N PHE A 412 39.43 60.47 20.48
CA PHE A 412 38.35 59.91 21.31
C PHE A 412 36.98 60.31 20.76
N SER A 413 35.99 59.41 20.86
CA SER A 413 34.62 59.68 20.43
C SER A 413 33.95 60.76 21.28
N ASP A 414 34.31 60.85 22.56
CA ASP A 414 33.80 61.80 23.55
C ASP A 414 34.72 63.06 23.76
N ARG A 415 35.58 63.37 22.78
CA ARG A 415 36.45 64.55 22.80
C ARG A 415 35.65 65.85 22.88
N LYS A 416 36.18 66.83 23.61
CA LYS A 416 35.46 68.09 23.93
C LYS A 416 35.13 68.92 22.71
N ASP A 417 36.08 69.01 21.79
CA ASP A 417 35.98 69.87 20.61
C ASP A 417 36.17 69.01 19.35
N PRO A 418 35.07 68.33 18.89
CA PRO A 418 35.13 67.49 17.71
C PRO A 418 35.27 68.33 16.44
N GLY A 419 36.24 67.94 15.60
CA GLY A 419 36.39 68.48 14.25
C GLY A 419 35.29 67.94 13.28
N GLU A 420 35.62 67.90 12.00
CA GLU A 420 34.65 67.48 10.97
C GLU A 420 34.23 66.01 11.13
N SER A 421 35.13 65.14 11.52
CA SER A 421 34.88 63.77 11.85
C SER A 421 35.99 63.17 12.69
N ILE A 422 35.70 62.13 13.46
CA ILE A 422 36.70 61.45 14.32
C ILE A 422 37.85 60.88 13.49
N PHE A 423 37.63 60.50 12.23
CA PHE A 423 38.67 60.05 11.31
C PHE A 423 39.63 61.21 10.96
N LYS A 424 39.06 62.38 10.58
CA LYS A 424 39.88 63.57 10.24
C LYS A 424 40.68 64.08 11.41
N ASP A 425 40.11 64.02 12.61
CA ASP A 425 40.73 64.45 13.86
C ASP A 425 41.89 63.50 14.23
N GLY A 426 41.71 62.16 14.08
CA GLY A 426 42.76 61.17 14.22
C GLY A 426 43.88 61.33 13.16
N ASP A 427 43.53 61.64 11.93
CA ASP A 427 44.46 61.87 10.83
C ASP A 427 45.30 63.15 11.06
N GLN A 428 44.67 64.20 11.59
CA GLN A 428 45.36 65.43 11.96
C GLN A 428 46.40 65.16 13.03
N ALA A 429 46.03 64.40 14.06
CA ALA A 429 47.00 63.99 15.12
C ALA A 429 48.12 63.11 14.56
N LEU A 430 47.85 62.18 13.63
CA LEU A 430 48.89 61.39 13.01
C LEU A 430 49.83 62.25 12.12
N TYR A 431 49.26 63.20 11.38
CA TYR A 431 50.02 64.13 10.53
C TYR A 431 50.95 65.02 11.38
N TYR A 432 50.51 65.45 12.56
CA TYR A 432 51.34 66.19 13.50
C TYR A 432 52.57 65.37 13.86
N VAL A 433 52.46 64.08 14.24
CA VAL A 433 53.59 63.20 14.54
C VAL A 433 54.53 63.07 13.34
N LYS A 434 53.98 62.82 12.12
CA LYS A 434 54.81 62.71 10.91
C LYS A 434 55.64 63.95 10.61
N LYS A 435 55.13 65.15 10.93
CA LYS A 435 55.87 66.43 10.77
C LYS A 435 56.91 66.71 11.85
N HIS A 436 56.69 66.21 13.07
CA HIS A 436 57.56 66.52 14.22
C HIS A 436 58.59 65.44 14.55
N GLY A 437 59.03 64.69 13.56
CA GLY A 437 60.17 63.77 13.68
C GLY A 437 59.81 62.31 13.52
N LYS A 438 58.52 61.93 13.45
CA LYS A 438 58.02 60.56 13.40
C LYS A 438 58.24 59.79 14.68
N ASP A 439 58.10 58.46 14.72
CA ASP A 439 58.26 57.60 15.92
C ASP A 439 57.59 58.15 17.18
N GLY A 440 56.35 58.51 17.10
CA GLY A 440 55.61 59.13 18.19
C GLY A 440 54.13 58.81 18.19
N ASN A 441 53.46 59.27 19.20
CA ASN A 441 52.01 59.28 19.24
C ASN A 441 51.49 60.64 19.68
N CYS A 442 50.34 61.03 19.10
CA CYS A 442 49.71 62.28 19.42
C CYS A 442 48.20 62.05 19.58
N PHE A 443 47.62 62.73 20.56
CA PHE A 443 46.20 62.78 20.76
C PHE A 443 45.62 64.06 20.14
N TYR A 444 44.55 63.97 19.46
CA TYR A 444 43.91 65.12 18.86
C TYR A 444 43.54 66.19 19.90
N GLU A 445 43.86 67.41 19.63
CA GLU A 445 43.51 68.60 20.37
C GLU A 445 43.20 69.75 19.37
N GLU A 446 42.22 70.61 19.69
CA GLU A 446 41.64 71.60 18.74
C GLU A 446 42.65 72.55 18.02
N ASN A 447 43.83 72.80 18.69
CA ASN A 447 44.83 73.78 18.24
C ASN A 447 46.06 73.17 17.52
N MET A 448 45.94 71.98 16.96
CA MET A 448 47.01 71.28 16.24
C MET A 448 47.20 71.75 14.82
#